data_130339e600aa2921b7f45008a7e350e5
#
_entry.id   130339e600aa2921b7f45008a7e350e5
#
_cell.length_a   1.000
_cell.length_b   1.000
_cell.length_c   1.000
_cell.angle_alpha   90.00
_cell.angle_beta   90.00
_cell.angle_gamma   90.00
#
_symmetry.space_group_name_H-M   'P 1'
#
loop_
_entity.id
_entity.type
_entity.pdbx_description
1 polymer ?
#
loop_
_entity_poly.entity_id
_entity_poly.type
_entity_poly.pdbx_seq_one_letter_code
_entity_poly.pdbx_strand_id
1 'polypeptide(L)'
;MALLGFFTREKKESLNKGLEKTKESVFFKLSRAVVGKSKVDDEVLDNLEEVLVSSDVGVETTIRIIKRIEERVARDKYLNTNELNTILKDEIVSLLRENDADTDTDFSSPLSSVPHVIMIVGVNGSGKTTTIAKLAYQ
;
A
#
# COMPACT_ATOMS: atom_id res chain seq x y z
N MET A 1 -1.86 15.58 6.50
CA MET A 1 -3.32 15.30 6.67
C MET A 1 -4.19 15.61 5.45
N ALA A 2 -3.63 15.95 4.28
CA ALA A 2 -4.37 16.42 3.09
C ALA A 2 -4.82 15.33 2.10
N LEU A 3 -4.24 14.14 2.09
CA LEU A 3 -4.59 13.07 1.12
C LEU A 3 -5.94 12.38 1.36
N LEU A 4 -6.52 12.49 2.55
CA LEU A 4 -7.81 11.85 2.89
C LEU A 4 -9.05 12.61 2.36
N GLY A 5 -8.90 13.87 1.94
CA GLY A 5 -9.99 14.70 1.42
C GLY A 5 -10.31 14.51 -0.07
N PHE A 6 -9.39 13.91 -0.85
CA PHE A 6 -9.51 13.82 -2.31
C PHE A 6 -10.50 12.74 -2.82
N PHE A 7 -10.86 11.78 -1.99
CA PHE A 7 -11.81 10.74 -2.38
C PHE A 7 -13.18 11.01 -1.78
N THR A 8 -14.10 11.50 -2.61
CA THR A 8 -15.53 11.46 -2.28
C THR A 8 -15.96 10.01 -2.00
N ARG A 9 -17.03 9.82 -1.23
CA ARG A 9 -17.58 8.50 -0.89
C ARG A 9 -17.78 7.61 -2.13
N GLU A 10 -18.28 8.18 -3.21
CA GLU A 10 -18.48 7.48 -4.50
C GLU A 10 -17.16 7.05 -5.16
N LYS A 11 -16.12 7.88 -5.10
CA LYS A 11 -14.79 7.50 -5.62
C LYS A 11 -14.15 6.38 -4.80
N LYS A 12 -14.35 6.37 -3.47
CA LYS A 12 -13.90 5.28 -2.61
C LYS A 12 -14.63 3.97 -2.91
N GLU A 13 -15.93 4.02 -3.14
CA GLU A 13 -16.73 2.85 -3.50
C GLU A 13 -16.33 2.29 -4.88
N SER A 14 -16.13 3.15 -5.87
CA SER A 14 -15.63 2.75 -7.20
C SER A 14 -14.24 2.13 -7.13
N LEU A 15 -13.31 2.72 -6.37
CA LEU A 15 -11.97 2.19 -6.16
C LEU A 15 -12.01 0.84 -5.45
N ASN A 16 -12.83 0.71 -4.40
CA ASN A 16 -12.99 -0.53 -3.67
C ASN A 16 -13.50 -1.65 -4.57
N LYS A 17 -14.50 -1.37 -5.41
CA LYS A 17 -15.04 -2.32 -6.39
C LYS A 17 -13.99 -2.73 -7.43
N GLY A 18 -13.19 -1.78 -7.92
CA GLY A 18 -12.10 -2.06 -8.88
C GLY A 18 -10.97 -2.91 -8.28
N LEU A 19 -10.73 -2.80 -6.97
CA LEU A 19 -9.69 -3.53 -6.26
C LEU A 19 -10.20 -4.81 -5.56
N GLU A 20 -11.48 -5.15 -5.67
CA GLU A 20 -12.11 -6.24 -4.93
C GLU A 20 -11.39 -7.57 -5.16
N LYS A 21 -11.15 -7.95 -6.41
CA LYS A 21 -10.43 -9.18 -6.77
C LYS A 21 -8.99 -9.21 -6.23
N THR A 22 -8.28 -8.08 -6.27
CA THR A 22 -6.91 -7.98 -5.76
C THR A 22 -6.89 -8.10 -4.24
N LYS A 23 -7.82 -7.41 -3.57
CA LYS A 23 -7.98 -7.50 -2.11
C LYS A 23 -8.28 -8.93 -1.67
N GLU A 24 -9.25 -9.59 -2.31
CA GLU A 24 -9.62 -10.97 -2.00
C GLU A 24 -8.42 -11.92 -2.17
N SER A 25 -7.66 -11.79 -3.26
CA SER A 25 -6.50 -12.63 -3.50
C SER A 25 -5.40 -12.44 -2.44
N VAL A 26 -5.03 -11.20 -2.12
CA VAL A 26 -3.98 -10.90 -1.14
C VAL A 26 -4.45 -11.22 0.27
N PHE A 27 -5.66 -10.81 0.66
CA PHE A 27 -6.21 -11.13 1.97
C PHE A 27 -6.41 -12.64 2.18
N PHE A 28 -6.82 -13.36 1.14
CA PHE A 28 -6.96 -14.81 1.22
C PHE A 28 -5.60 -15.49 1.46
N LYS A 29 -4.55 -15.06 0.77
CA LYS A 29 -3.18 -15.58 0.99
C LYS A 29 -2.69 -15.26 2.40
N LEU A 30 -2.85 -14.01 2.85
CA LEU A 30 -2.47 -13.58 4.20
C LEU A 30 -3.23 -14.34 5.28
N SER A 31 -4.55 -14.50 5.13
CA SER A 31 -5.36 -15.25 6.09
C SER A 31 -4.94 -16.71 6.16
N ARG A 32 -4.59 -17.35 5.03
CA ARG A 32 -4.08 -18.73 5.04
C ARG A 32 -2.74 -18.87 5.77
N ALA A 33 -1.86 -17.89 5.65
CA ALA A 33 -0.57 -17.90 6.34
C ALA A 33 -0.72 -17.94 7.87
N VAL A 34 -1.85 -17.43 8.39
CA VAL A 34 -2.10 -17.32 9.83
C VAL A 34 -3.22 -18.25 10.36
N VAL A 35 -3.88 -19.01 9.48
CA VAL A 35 -4.97 -19.93 9.86
C VAL A 35 -4.47 -21.01 10.79
N GLY A 36 -5.15 -21.19 11.92
CA GLY A 36 -4.85 -22.25 12.91
C GLY A 36 -3.71 -21.91 13.85
N LYS A 37 -3.07 -20.77 13.71
CA LYS A 37 -2.02 -20.32 14.63
C LYS A 37 -2.61 -19.37 15.67
N SER A 38 -2.30 -19.64 16.94
CA SER A 38 -2.72 -18.80 18.08
C SER A 38 -1.70 -17.72 18.42
N LYS A 39 -0.49 -17.82 17.86
CA LYS A 39 0.62 -16.89 18.09
C LYS A 39 1.32 -16.59 16.77
N VAL A 40 1.97 -15.44 16.71
CA VAL A 40 2.90 -15.09 15.62
C VAL A 40 4.25 -15.73 15.97
N ASP A 41 4.58 -16.81 15.29
CA ASP A 41 5.84 -17.54 15.40
C ASP A 41 6.65 -17.38 14.10
N ASP A 42 7.88 -17.93 14.08
CA ASP A 42 8.78 -17.85 12.92
C ASP A 42 8.11 -18.43 11.67
N GLU A 43 7.34 -19.51 11.79
CA GLU A 43 6.61 -20.10 10.66
C GLU A 43 5.55 -19.16 10.07
N VAL A 44 4.88 -18.36 10.92
CA VAL A 44 3.93 -17.33 10.46
C VAL A 44 4.67 -16.21 9.75
N LEU A 45 5.83 -15.80 10.23
CA LEU A 45 6.65 -14.76 9.61
C LEU A 45 7.21 -15.21 8.27
N ASP A 46 7.71 -16.43 8.17
CA ASP A 46 8.19 -17.03 6.90
C ASP A 46 7.07 -17.11 5.86
N ASN A 47 5.89 -17.57 6.25
CA ASN A 47 4.72 -17.61 5.37
C ASN A 47 4.28 -16.20 4.92
N LEU A 48 4.38 -15.20 5.80
CA LEU A 48 4.07 -13.82 5.48
C LEU A 48 5.09 -13.24 4.49
N GLU A 49 6.37 -13.54 4.66
CA GLU A 49 7.44 -13.18 3.72
C GLU A 49 7.16 -13.75 2.33
N GLU A 50 6.85 -15.05 2.23
CA GLU A 50 6.50 -15.70 0.98
C GLU A 50 5.28 -15.03 0.29
N VAL A 51 4.24 -14.71 1.06
CA VAL A 51 3.05 -14.01 0.53
C VAL A 51 3.41 -12.63 0.01
N LEU A 52 4.21 -11.84 0.72
CA LEU A 52 4.61 -10.51 0.29
C LEU A 52 5.43 -10.56 -1.01
N VAL A 53 6.44 -11.42 -1.07
CA VAL A 53 7.28 -11.61 -2.27
C VAL A 53 6.44 -12.11 -3.45
N SER A 54 5.57 -13.10 -3.24
CA SER A 54 4.68 -13.62 -4.29
C SER A 54 3.61 -12.61 -4.76
N SER A 55 3.44 -11.52 -4.02
CA SER A 55 2.53 -10.41 -4.36
C SER A 55 3.27 -9.21 -4.96
N ASP A 56 4.48 -9.42 -5.51
CA ASP A 56 5.33 -8.40 -6.13
C ASP A 56 5.82 -7.29 -5.16
N VAL A 57 5.81 -7.54 -3.86
CA VAL A 57 6.50 -6.66 -2.92
C VAL A 57 8.00 -6.91 -3.03
N GLY A 58 8.79 -5.87 -3.29
CA GLY A 58 10.24 -5.98 -3.42
C GLY A 58 10.89 -6.61 -2.19
N VAL A 59 11.90 -7.47 -2.38
CA VAL A 59 12.56 -8.23 -1.31
C VAL A 59 13.05 -7.32 -0.17
N GLU A 60 13.68 -6.19 -0.48
CA GLU A 60 14.14 -5.25 0.53
C GLU A 60 12.99 -4.68 1.39
N THR A 61 11.88 -4.33 0.75
CA THR A 61 10.68 -3.84 1.43
C THR A 61 10.06 -4.93 2.29
N THR A 62 10.02 -6.18 1.79
CA THR A 62 9.53 -7.35 2.53
C THR A 62 10.34 -7.55 3.80
N ILE A 63 11.67 -7.59 3.71
CA ILE A 63 12.57 -7.74 4.86
C ILE A 63 12.31 -6.63 5.90
N ARG A 64 12.14 -5.39 5.45
CA ARG A 64 11.84 -4.26 6.35
C ARG A 64 10.49 -4.44 7.06
N ILE A 65 9.47 -4.93 6.36
CA ILE A 65 8.14 -5.20 6.95
C ILE A 65 8.25 -6.31 8.00
N ILE A 66 8.85 -7.45 7.64
CA ILE A 66 9.01 -8.60 8.53
C ILE A 66 9.76 -8.19 9.80
N LYS A 67 10.90 -7.53 9.68
CA LYS A 67 11.69 -7.07 10.82
C LYS A 67 10.89 -6.17 11.77
N ARG A 68 10.09 -5.23 11.24
CA ARG A 68 9.24 -4.36 12.06
C ARG A 68 8.14 -5.14 12.79
N ILE A 69 7.57 -6.16 12.13
CA ILE A 69 6.60 -7.06 12.75
C ILE A 69 7.26 -7.86 13.88
N GLU A 70 8.44 -8.44 13.64
CA GLU A 70 9.21 -9.16 14.67
C GLU A 70 9.48 -8.29 15.90
N GLU A 71 9.99 -7.07 15.70
CA GLU A 71 10.26 -6.12 16.77
C GLU A 71 8.99 -5.79 17.57
N ARG A 72 7.85 -5.65 16.89
CA ARG A 72 6.58 -5.37 17.53
C ARG A 72 6.03 -6.58 18.29
N VAL A 73 6.13 -7.78 17.72
CA VAL A 73 5.78 -9.05 18.37
C VAL A 73 6.62 -9.29 19.60
N ALA A 74 7.93 -9.05 19.53
CA ALA A 74 8.86 -9.19 20.65
C ALA A 74 8.54 -8.22 21.80
N ARG A 75 8.10 -7.00 21.48
CA ARG A 75 7.75 -5.97 22.47
C ARG A 75 6.40 -6.26 23.14
N ASP A 76 5.38 -6.62 22.36
CA ASP A 76 3.98 -6.65 22.80
C ASP A 76 3.53 -8.03 23.35
N LYS A 77 4.41 -9.00 23.51
CA LYS A 77 4.32 -10.35 24.13
C LYS A 77 3.08 -11.22 23.86
N TYR A 78 1.96 -10.69 23.33
CA TYR A 78 0.67 -11.35 23.17
C TYR A 78 -0.06 -10.97 21.89
N LEU A 79 0.63 -10.93 20.75
CA LEU A 79 -0.03 -10.69 19.47
C LEU A 79 -0.71 -11.98 19.01
N ASN A 80 -2.04 -11.93 18.98
CA ASN A 80 -2.82 -12.94 18.29
C ASN A 80 -2.81 -12.67 16.78
N THR A 81 -3.08 -13.69 15.99
CA THR A 81 -3.08 -13.60 14.53
C THR A 81 -4.12 -12.62 13.97
N ASN A 82 -5.16 -12.25 14.72
CA ASN A 82 -6.14 -11.25 14.31
C ASN A 82 -5.57 -9.82 14.34
N GLU A 83 -4.63 -9.56 15.24
CA GLU A 83 -3.94 -8.28 15.35
C GLU A 83 -2.85 -8.13 14.29
N LEU A 84 -2.30 -9.25 13.79
CA LEU A 84 -1.25 -9.25 12.77
C LEU A 84 -1.66 -8.49 11.50
N ASN A 85 -2.89 -8.66 11.04
CA ASN A 85 -3.39 -7.93 9.87
C ASN A 85 -3.41 -6.41 10.09
N THR A 86 -3.76 -5.97 11.29
CA THR A 86 -3.76 -4.54 11.64
C THR A 86 -2.33 -4.01 11.69
N ILE A 87 -1.42 -4.76 12.30
CA ILE A 87 0.00 -4.40 12.38
C ILE A 87 0.63 -4.33 11.00
N LEU A 88 0.42 -5.36 10.16
CA LEU A 88 0.92 -5.38 8.80
C LEU A 88 0.43 -4.15 8.01
N LYS A 89 -0.86 -3.83 8.10
CA LYS A 89 -1.42 -2.65 7.46
C LYS A 89 -0.76 -1.37 7.96
N ASP A 90 -0.60 -1.22 9.27
CA ASP A 90 -0.02 -0.03 9.88
C ASP A 90 1.45 0.14 9.47
N GLU A 91 2.24 -0.95 9.42
CA GLU A 91 3.62 -0.93 8.99
C GLU A 91 3.76 -0.58 7.49
N ILE A 92 2.90 -1.13 6.63
CA ILE A 92 2.88 -0.77 5.21
C ILE A 92 2.52 0.72 5.03
N VAL A 93 1.52 1.22 5.75
CA VAL A 93 1.14 2.64 5.72
C VAL A 93 2.29 3.53 6.22
N SER A 94 2.98 3.11 7.28
CA SER A 94 4.14 3.82 7.80
C SER A 94 5.26 3.91 6.77
N LEU A 95 5.61 2.79 6.12
CA LEU A 95 6.63 2.73 5.06
C LEU A 95 6.28 3.61 3.85
N LEU A 96 5.02 3.62 3.43
CA LEU A 96 4.57 4.49 2.35
C LEU A 96 4.72 5.96 2.71
N ARG A 97 4.40 6.33 3.95
CA ARG A 97 4.54 7.71 4.45
C ARG A 97 6.00 8.16 4.61
N GLU A 98 6.92 7.25 4.93
CA GLU A 98 8.36 7.56 5.01
C GLU A 98 8.93 7.96 3.64
N ASN A 99 8.36 7.41 2.56
CA ASN A 99 8.75 7.72 1.18
C ASN A 99 7.91 8.86 0.56
N ASP A 100 6.86 9.31 1.23
CA ASP A 100 6.11 10.51 0.85
C ASP A 100 7.00 11.71 1.19
N ALA A 101 7.87 12.06 0.24
CA ALA A 101 8.44 13.39 0.26
C ALA A 101 7.24 14.36 0.25
N ASP A 102 7.25 15.34 1.15
CA ASP A 102 6.30 16.45 1.25
C ASP A 102 6.29 17.29 -0.07
N THR A 103 6.04 16.62 -1.18
CA THR A 103 5.72 17.29 -2.43
C THR A 103 4.24 17.62 -2.36
N ASP A 104 3.97 18.85 -1.98
CA ASP A 104 2.66 19.46 -2.14
C ASP A 104 2.32 19.43 -3.65
N THR A 105 1.79 18.31 -4.11
CA THR A 105 1.41 18.05 -5.50
C THR A 105 -0.02 18.53 -5.74
N ASP A 106 -0.38 19.67 -5.16
CA ASP A 106 -1.64 20.33 -5.47
C ASP A 106 -1.48 21.05 -6.81
N PHE A 107 -2.01 20.44 -7.87
CA PHE A 107 -2.06 21.05 -9.21
C PHE A 107 -2.87 22.35 -9.27
N SER A 108 -3.62 22.71 -8.24
CA SER A 108 -4.33 23.98 -8.11
C SER A 108 -3.44 25.09 -7.54
N SER A 109 -2.30 24.76 -6.98
CA SER A 109 -1.32 25.75 -6.49
C SER A 109 -0.53 26.37 -7.64
N PRO A 110 -0.16 27.67 -7.55
CA PRO A 110 0.69 28.29 -8.56
C PRO A 110 2.02 27.53 -8.73
N LEU A 111 2.30 27.11 -9.96
CA LEU A 111 3.52 26.36 -10.27
C LEU A 111 4.74 27.32 -10.24
N SER A 112 5.82 26.86 -9.61
CA SER A 112 7.02 27.68 -9.37
C SER A 112 7.84 27.98 -10.62
N SER A 113 7.58 27.31 -11.76
CA SER A 113 8.33 27.47 -13.01
C SER A 113 7.40 27.64 -14.20
N VAL A 114 7.80 28.48 -15.15
CA VAL A 114 7.09 28.70 -16.42
C VAL A 114 8.09 28.56 -17.58
N PRO A 115 7.87 27.61 -18.52
CA PRO A 115 6.75 26.67 -18.56
C PRO A 115 6.91 25.52 -17.55
N HIS A 116 5.78 25.03 -17.03
CA HIS A 116 5.74 23.80 -16.24
C HIS A 116 5.60 22.62 -17.19
N VAL A 117 6.53 21.65 -17.09
CA VAL A 117 6.56 20.48 -17.98
C VAL A 117 6.22 19.23 -17.20
N ILE A 118 5.16 18.54 -17.59
CA ILE A 118 4.73 17.26 -17.02
C ILE A 118 4.97 16.15 -18.06
N MET A 119 5.76 15.15 -17.71
CA MET A 119 6.01 13.99 -18.55
C MET A 119 5.20 12.78 -18.05
N ILE A 120 4.30 12.26 -18.87
CA ILE A 120 3.54 11.03 -18.58
C ILE A 120 4.21 9.84 -19.24
N VAL A 121 4.70 8.89 -18.45
CA VAL A 121 5.40 7.69 -18.92
C VAL A 121 4.64 6.43 -18.56
N GLY A 122 4.86 5.34 -19.29
CA GLY A 122 4.24 4.03 -19.02
C GLY A 122 4.24 3.13 -20.25
N VAL A 123 3.95 1.85 -20.03
CA VAL A 123 3.83 0.83 -21.08
C VAL A 123 2.57 1.04 -21.94
N ASN A 124 2.47 0.35 -23.09
CA ASN A 124 1.29 0.43 -23.95
C ASN A 124 0.05 -0.06 -23.18
N GLY A 125 -1.08 0.65 -23.34
CA GLY A 125 -2.32 0.32 -22.65
C GLY A 125 -2.42 0.80 -21.18
N SER A 126 -1.39 1.42 -20.62
CA SER A 126 -1.38 1.89 -19.21
C SER A 126 -2.26 3.12 -18.92
N GLY A 127 -2.97 3.64 -19.92
CA GLY A 127 -3.88 4.78 -19.73
C GLY A 127 -3.22 6.16 -19.83
N LYS A 128 -1.99 6.28 -20.39
CA LYS A 128 -1.28 7.56 -20.55
C LYS A 128 -2.14 8.66 -21.18
N THR A 129 -2.70 8.39 -22.34
CA THR A 129 -3.52 9.35 -23.09
C THR A 129 -4.76 9.78 -22.33
N THR A 130 -5.40 8.83 -21.63
CA THR A 130 -6.56 9.11 -20.77
C THR A 130 -6.17 10.01 -19.60
N THR A 131 -5.01 9.77 -19.00
CA THR A 131 -4.48 10.60 -17.90
C THR A 131 -4.17 12.01 -18.37
N ILE A 132 -3.49 12.17 -19.54
CA ILE A 132 -3.21 13.47 -20.14
C ILE A 132 -4.52 14.25 -20.39
N ALA A 133 -5.51 13.60 -21.01
CA ALA A 133 -6.80 14.25 -21.28
C ALA A 133 -7.51 14.70 -20.00
N LYS A 134 -7.47 13.90 -18.92
CA LYS A 134 -8.07 14.26 -17.63
C LYS A 134 -7.33 15.43 -16.95
N LEU A 135 -6.00 15.44 -17.01
CA LEU A 135 -5.21 16.56 -16.45
C LEU A 135 -5.41 17.86 -17.24
N ALA A 136 -5.53 17.78 -18.58
CA ALA A 136 -5.75 18.96 -19.42
C ALA A 136 -7.16 19.55 -19.28
N TYR A 137 -8.11 18.78 -18.72
CA TYR A 137 -9.49 19.23 -18.51
C TYR A 137 -9.69 19.90 -17.15
N GLN A 138 -8.77 19.73 -16.19
CA GLN A 138 -8.80 20.42 -14.90
C GLN A 138 -8.30 21.87 -15.02
#